data_89d8fcd42e0c0702381b5fb840e29ecc
#
_entry.id   89d8fcd42e0c0702381b5fb840e29ecc
#
_cell.length_a   1.000
_cell.length_b   1.000
_cell.length_c   1.000
_cell.angle_alpha   90.00
_cell.angle_beta   90.00
_cell.angle_gamma   90.00
#
_symmetry.space_group_name_H-M   'P 1'
#
loop_
_entity.id
_entity.type
_entity.pdbx_description
1 polymer ?
#
loop_
_entity_poly.entity_id
_entity_poly.type
_entity_poly.pdbx_seq_one_letter_code
_entity_poly.pdbx_strand_id
1 'polypeptide(L)'
;MVQEENAFGQDFVNLDEHNKLYRRYGKILTAVGDIDSIIATMDMATLYDGLEWIVRDAYAVKEALTNRHFIMRNLVQAQQNSKAKQEQARRFRSRRDINPMKIDEALRQLKAATKNEQVLTLKLQRITSNMIIERKQWISWYEEWIRSSIKEFTLRKIEYERKKLTLLERVRSDIRKADENGGLSRLGRHAVSNNNSDTSQTLKGD
;
A
#
# COMPACT_ATOMS: atom_id res chain seq x y z
N MET A 1 -6.79 32.03 -63.16
CA MET A 1 -5.41 32.39 -62.76
C MET A 1 -5.39 33.09 -61.38
N VAL A 2 -6.04 34.26 -61.18
CA VAL A 2 -5.99 34.98 -59.88
C VAL A 2 -6.66 34.21 -58.71
N GLN A 3 -7.66 33.36 -58.96
CA GLN A 3 -8.29 32.53 -57.94
C GLN A 3 -7.45 31.33 -57.51
N GLU A 4 -6.67 30.75 -58.43
CA GLU A 4 -5.79 29.62 -58.14
C GLU A 4 -4.55 30.05 -57.34
N GLU A 5 -3.98 31.22 -57.62
CA GLU A 5 -2.87 31.80 -56.86
C GLU A 5 -3.27 32.12 -55.40
N ASN A 6 -4.51 32.58 -55.18
CA ASN A 6 -5.02 32.86 -53.85
C ASN A 6 -5.28 31.56 -53.06
N ALA A 7 -5.75 30.48 -53.70
CA ALA A 7 -5.92 29.18 -53.08
C ALA A 7 -4.57 28.58 -52.66
N PHE A 8 -3.55 28.65 -53.54
CA PHE A 8 -2.21 28.16 -53.27
C PHE A 8 -1.52 28.93 -52.13
N GLY A 9 -1.72 30.25 -52.07
CA GLY A 9 -1.23 31.08 -50.98
C GLY A 9 -1.89 30.75 -49.62
N GLN A 10 -3.18 30.44 -49.61
CA GLN A 10 -3.89 30.01 -48.38
C GLN A 10 -3.42 28.66 -47.90
N ASP A 11 -3.12 27.70 -48.78
CA ASP A 11 -2.61 26.39 -48.40
C ASP A 11 -1.22 26.49 -47.73
N PHE A 12 -0.34 27.40 -48.16
CA PHE A 12 0.96 27.65 -47.52
C PHE A 12 0.81 28.28 -46.13
N VAL A 13 -0.12 29.22 -45.94
CA VAL A 13 -0.38 29.85 -44.65
C VAL A 13 -0.93 28.83 -43.67
N ASN A 14 -1.85 27.97 -44.10
CA ASN A 14 -2.41 26.89 -43.26
C ASN A 14 -1.33 25.87 -42.86
N LEU A 15 -0.39 25.54 -43.78
CA LEU A 15 0.72 24.62 -43.48
C LEU A 15 1.65 25.18 -42.37
N ASP A 16 1.92 26.51 -42.40
CA ASP A 16 2.77 27.15 -41.37
C ASP A 16 2.07 27.21 -40.00
N GLU A 17 0.78 27.46 -39.98
CA GLU A 17 -0.01 27.40 -38.73
C GLU A 17 -0.07 26.01 -38.15
N HIS A 18 -0.26 24.96 -38.96
CA HIS A 18 -0.21 23.56 -38.51
C HIS A 18 1.18 23.20 -37.97
N ASN A 19 2.26 23.64 -38.65
CA ASN A 19 3.62 23.41 -38.15
C ASN A 19 3.90 24.07 -36.80
N LYS A 20 3.34 25.28 -36.57
CA LYS A 20 3.43 25.98 -35.29
C LYS A 20 2.66 25.22 -34.19
N LEU A 21 1.45 24.72 -34.53
CA LEU A 21 0.66 23.90 -33.64
C LEU A 21 1.39 22.62 -33.23
N TYR A 22 1.94 21.86 -34.19
CA TYR A 22 2.69 20.64 -33.93
C TYR A 22 3.90 20.88 -33.01
N ARG A 23 4.65 21.97 -33.25
CA ARG A 23 5.78 22.35 -32.39
C ARG A 23 5.35 22.70 -30.97
N ARG A 24 4.25 23.41 -30.79
CA ARG A 24 3.69 23.74 -29.46
C ARG A 24 3.20 22.50 -28.75
N TYR A 25 2.47 21.65 -29.45
CA TYR A 25 1.96 20.40 -28.92
C TYR A 25 3.11 19.47 -28.51
N GLY A 26 4.14 19.33 -29.34
CA GLY A 26 5.33 18.55 -29.01
C GLY A 26 6.02 19.02 -27.72
N LYS A 27 6.20 20.34 -27.54
CA LYS A 27 6.76 20.90 -26.30
C LYS A 27 5.91 20.59 -25.08
N ILE A 28 4.60 20.61 -25.21
CA ILE A 28 3.69 20.31 -24.10
C ILE A 28 3.69 18.83 -23.77
N LEU A 29 3.73 17.93 -24.77
CA LEU A 29 3.88 16.50 -24.54
C LEU A 29 5.19 16.18 -23.83
N THR A 30 6.29 16.83 -24.19
CA THR A 30 7.57 16.69 -23.47
C THR A 30 7.41 17.12 -22.00
N ALA A 31 6.81 18.29 -21.75
CA ALA A 31 6.60 18.78 -20.40
C ALA A 31 5.64 17.88 -19.56
N VAL A 32 4.65 17.26 -20.21
CA VAL A 32 3.79 16.24 -19.58
C VAL A 32 4.60 14.99 -19.23
N GLY A 33 5.46 14.53 -20.13
CA GLY A 33 6.37 13.40 -19.87
C GLY A 33 7.33 13.66 -18.71
N ASP A 34 7.86 14.88 -18.60
CA ASP A 34 8.71 15.29 -17.47
C ASP A 34 7.92 15.22 -16.14
N ILE A 35 6.66 15.68 -16.14
CA ILE A 35 5.79 15.58 -14.96
C ILE A 35 5.49 14.12 -14.63
N ASP A 36 5.25 13.25 -15.61
CA ASP A 36 5.01 11.82 -15.37
C ASP A 36 6.24 11.13 -14.75
N SER A 37 7.44 11.51 -15.17
CA SER A 37 8.69 11.03 -14.56
C SER A 37 8.80 11.47 -13.08
N ILE A 38 8.45 12.72 -12.79
CA ILE A 38 8.42 13.22 -11.40
C ILE A 38 7.37 12.47 -10.59
N ILE A 39 6.16 12.26 -11.13
CA ILE A 39 5.10 11.49 -10.47
C ILE A 39 5.57 10.09 -10.13
N ALA A 40 6.21 9.37 -11.06
CA ALA A 40 6.72 8.04 -10.81
C ALA A 40 7.71 8.00 -9.65
N THR A 41 8.63 8.97 -9.58
CA THR A 41 9.60 9.10 -8.48
C THR A 41 8.89 9.40 -7.15
N MET A 42 7.89 10.29 -7.17
CA MET A 42 7.13 10.64 -5.96
C MET A 42 6.23 9.50 -5.47
N ASP A 43 5.64 8.71 -6.37
CA ASP A 43 4.85 7.53 -6.02
C ASP A 43 5.72 6.49 -5.30
N MET A 44 6.97 6.30 -5.74
CA MET A 44 7.95 5.44 -5.07
C MET A 44 8.29 5.99 -3.68
N ALA A 45 8.68 7.26 -3.58
CA ALA A 45 9.15 7.84 -2.32
C ALA A 45 8.03 8.01 -1.26
N THR A 46 6.77 8.23 -1.67
CA THR A 46 5.69 8.49 -0.71
C THR A 46 4.90 7.24 -0.33
N LEU A 47 4.58 6.38 -1.29
CA LEU A 47 3.73 5.22 -1.05
C LEU A 47 4.53 3.92 -0.97
N TYR A 48 5.39 3.65 -1.96
CA TYR A 48 6.11 2.38 -2.01
C TYR A 48 7.06 2.21 -0.82
N ASP A 49 7.92 3.19 -0.54
CA ASP A 49 8.85 3.13 0.59
C ASP A 49 8.10 2.98 1.92
N GLY A 50 6.98 3.70 2.08
CA GLY A 50 6.12 3.58 3.24
C GLY A 50 5.54 2.17 3.42
N LEU A 51 5.06 1.56 2.36
CA LEU A 51 4.52 0.20 2.37
C LEU A 51 5.64 -0.84 2.60
N GLU A 52 6.83 -0.65 2.04
CA GLU A 52 7.97 -1.54 2.28
C GLU A 52 8.37 -1.58 3.76
N TRP A 53 8.42 -0.43 4.43
CA TRP A 53 8.66 -0.37 5.87
C TRP A 53 7.61 -1.13 6.68
N ILE A 54 6.33 -0.96 6.34
CA ILE A 54 5.23 -1.69 6.98
C ILE A 54 5.38 -3.20 6.80
N VAL A 55 5.75 -3.66 5.61
CA VAL A 55 5.97 -5.08 5.35
C VAL A 55 7.11 -5.63 6.20
N ARG A 56 8.23 -4.90 6.32
CA ARG A 56 9.36 -5.29 7.18
C ARG A 56 8.96 -5.41 8.64
N ASP A 57 8.20 -4.43 9.16
CA ASP A 57 7.70 -4.47 10.53
C ASP A 57 6.70 -5.61 10.76
N ALA A 58 5.82 -5.88 9.80
CA ALA A 58 4.91 -7.02 9.87
C ALA A 58 5.66 -8.37 9.93
N TYR A 59 6.78 -8.49 9.20
CA TYR A 59 7.66 -9.65 9.33
C TYR A 59 8.28 -9.78 10.72
N ALA A 60 8.74 -8.68 11.32
CA ALA A 60 9.29 -8.68 12.67
C ALA A 60 8.23 -9.10 13.71
N VAL A 61 7.01 -8.60 13.59
CA VAL A 61 5.87 -9.01 14.44
C VAL A 61 5.56 -10.50 14.26
N LYS A 62 5.53 -11.00 13.03
CA LYS A 62 5.34 -12.43 12.73
C LYS A 62 6.42 -13.28 13.38
N GLU A 63 7.69 -12.87 13.31
CA GLU A 63 8.80 -13.57 13.92
C GLU A 63 8.68 -13.60 15.45
N ALA A 64 8.35 -12.48 16.08
CA ALA A 64 8.12 -12.40 17.51
C ALA A 64 6.99 -13.35 17.96
N LEU A 65 5.88 -13.42 17.23
CA LEU A 65 4.77 -14.34 17.48
C LEU A 65 5.21 -15.81 17.33
N THR A 66 6.00 -16.11 16.32
CA THR A 66 6.55 -17.46 16.06
C THR A 66 7.47 -17.87 17.20
N ASN A 67 8.37 -16.99 17.63
CA ASN A 67 9.28 -17.24 18.76
C ASN A 67 8.52 -17.48 20.08
N ARG A 68 7.46 -16.68 20.34
CA ARG A 68 6.57 -16.93 21.48
C ARG A 68 5.93 -18.31 21.41
N HIS A 69 5.48 -18.74 20.23
CA HIS A 69 4.88 -20.06 20.03
C HIS A 69 5.88 -21.19 20.32
N PHE A 70 7.14 -21.06 19.90
CA PHE A 70 8.19 -22.02 20.25
C PHE A 70 8.41 -22.14 21.75
N ILE A 71 8.43 -21.01 22.47
CA ILE A 71 8.56 -21.01 23.93
C ILE A 71 7.36 -21.69 24.60
N MET A 72 6.15 -21.49 24.11
CA MET A 72 4.96 -22.20 24.60
C MET A 72 5.10 -23.72 24.43
N ARG A 73 5.56 -24.19 23.26
CA ARG A 73 5.81 -25.62 23.02
C ARG A 73 6.88 -26.19 23.97
N ASN A 74 7.98 -25.46 24.13
CA ASN A 74 9.06 -25.85 25.02
C ASN A 74 8.58 -25.89 26.48
N LEU A 75 7.70 -24.98 26.91
CA LEU A 75 7.11 -25.00 28.23
C LEU A 75 6.24 -26.25 28.44
N VAL A 76 5.40 -26.61 27.46
CA VAL A 76 4.58 -27.84 27.55
C VAL A 76 5.46 -29.09 27.70
N GLN A 77 6.55 -29.18 26.95
CA GLN A 77 7.52 -30.27 27.05
C GLN A 77 8.22 -30.29 28.43
N ALA A 78 8.62 -29.11 28.93
CA ALA A 78 9.24 -28.99 30.25
C ALA A 78 8.28 -29.39 31.37
N GLN A 79 6.99 -29.06 31.29
CA GLN A 79 5.95 -29.47 32.22
C GLN A 79 5.74 -30.98 32.19
N GLN A 80 5.70 -31.58 31.01
CA GLN A 80 5.60 -33.04 30.91
C GLN A 80 6.81 -33.73 31.50
N ASN A 81 8.02 -33.23 31.24
CA ASN A 81 9.25 -33.74 31.80
C ASN A 81 9.32 -33.60 33.32
N SER A 82 8.94 -32.44 33.85
CA SER A 82 8.86 -32.17 35.28
C SER A 82 7.90 -33.16 35.98
N LYS A 83 6.70 -33.37 35.44
CA LYS A 83 5.73 -34.35 35.93
C LYS A 83 6.30 -35.79 35.89
N ALA A 84 6.94 -36.18 34.81
CA ALA A 84 7.55 -37.51 34.67
C ALA A 84 8.65 -37.74 35.72
N LYS A 85 9.50 -36.71 35.97
CA LYS A 85 10.54 -36.79 37.00
C LYS A 85 9.97 -36.81 38.42
N GLN A 86 8.88 -36.10 38.65
CA GLN A 86 8.15 -36.13 39.92
C GLN A 86 7.58 -37.52 40.21
N GLU A 87 6.93 -38.13 39.22
CA GLU A 87 6.43 -39.51 39.33
C GLU A 87 7.56 -40.53 39.55
N GLN A 88 8.68 -40.36 38.83
CA GLN A 88 9.84 -41.19 39.04
C GLN A 88 10.42 -41.09 40.44
N ALA A 89 10.57 -39.88 40.98
CA ALA A 89 11.03 -39.64 42.33
C ALA A 89 10.06 -40.23 43.38
N ARG A 90 8.73 -40.10 43.14
CA ARG A 90 7.69 -40.71 43.99
C ARG A 90 7.78 -42.23 44.02
N ARG A 91 7.97 -42.88 42.87
CA ARG A 91 8.15 -44.35 42.78
C ARG A 91 9.39 -44.81 43.50
N PHE A 92 10.50 -44.07 43.49
CA PHE A 92 11.69 -44.43 44.27
C PHE A 92 11.45 -44.36 45.78
N ARG A 93 10.66 -43.38 46.25
CA ARG A 93 10.31 -43.31 47.69
C ARG A 93 9.45 -44.46 48.19
N SER A 94 8.64 -45.07 47.34
CA SER A 94 7.71 -46.14 47.74
C SER A 94 8.35 -47.54 47.69
N ARG A 95 9.58 -47.71 47.20
CA ARG A 95 10.29 -49.02 47.16
C ARG A 95 11.02 -49.29 48.46
N ARG A 96 10.94 -50.55 48.93
CA ARG A 96 11.59 -50.98 50.17
C ARG A 96 13.12 -51.14 50.06
N ASP A 97 13.63 -51.39 48.86
CA ASP A 97 15.06 -51.54 48.60
C ASP A 97 15.60 -50.21 47.98
N ILE A 98 16.21 -49.40 48.84
CA ILE A 98 16.55 -48.02 48.51
C ILE A 98 18.06 -47.91 48.32
N ASN A 99 18.49 -47.60 47.08
CA ASN A 99 19.86 -47.17 46.79
C ASN A 99 19.95 -45.62 46.92
N PRO A 100 20.68 -45.07 47.93
CA PRO A 100 20.75 -43.65 48.22
C PRO A 100 21.22 -42.81 47.02
N MET A 101 22.22 -43.32 46.27
CA MET A 101 22.76 -42.62 45.09
C MET A 101 21.73 -42.42 43.98
N LYS A 102 20.82 -43.41 43.79
CA LYS A 102 19.74 -43.29 42.76
C LYS A 102 18.69 -42.32 43.19
N ILE A 103 18.45 -42.18 44.47
CA ILE A 103 17.49 -41.17 45.00
C ILE A 103 18.05 -39.74 44.81
N ASP A 104 19.32 -39.53 45.17
CA ASP A 104 19.97 -38.24 45.05
C ASP A 104 20.03 -37.78 43.60
N GLU A 105 20.31 -38.71 42.65
CA GLU A 105 20.29 -38.42 41.24
C GLU A 105 18.87 -38.08 40.75
N ALA A 106 17.83 -38.81 41.14
CA ALA A 106 16.44 -38.52 40.78
C ALA A 106 15.98 -37.16 41.34
N LEU A 107 16.39 -36.79 42.55
CA LEU A 107 16.10 -35.48 43.14
C LEU A 107 16.81 -34.33 42.43
N ARG A 108 18.08 -34.53 42.01
CA ARG A 108 18.83 -33.56 41.17
C ARG A 108 18.12 -33.34 39.84
N GLN A 109 17.72 -34.44 39.19
CA GLN A 109 17.01 -34.39 37.91
C GLN A 109 15.65 -33.69 38.05
N LEU A 110 14.89 -33.97 39.09
CA LEU A 110 13.63 -33.31 39.39
C LEU A 110 13.86 -31.80 39.61
N LYS A 111 14.83 -31.43 40.45
CA LYS A 111 15.15 -30.02 40.73
C LYS A 111 15.54 -29.28 39.44
N ALA A 112 16.34 -29.90 38.57
CA ALA A 112 16.73 -29.35 37.27
C ALA A 112 15.49 -29.14 36.35
N ALA A 113 14.62 -30.15 36.24
CA ALA A 113 13.40 -30.08 35.41
C ALA A 113 12.44 -29.01 35.92
N THR A 114 12.22 -28.92 37.21
CA THR A 114 11.36 -27.89 37.84
C THR A 114 11.92 -26.47 37.61
N LYS A 115 13.26 -26.32 37.75
CA LYS A 115 13.92 -25.03 37.49
C LYS A 115 13.75 -24.62 36.02
N ASN A 116 13.91 -25.54 35.07
CA ASN A 116 13.73 -25.28 33.64
C ASN A 116 12.27 -24.85 33.33
N GLU A 117 11.29 -25.56 33.91
CA GLU A 117 9.87 -25.19 33.80
C GLU A 117 9.61 -23.77 34.32
N GLN A 118 10.14 -23.42 35.48
CA GLN A 118 10.00 -22.08 36.07
C GLN A 118 10.61 -21.01 35.19
N VAL A 119 11.82 -21.25 34.67
CA VAL A 119 12.51 -20.30 33.78
C VAL A 119 11.70 -20.05 32.50
N LEU A 120 11.18 -21.11 31.87
CA LEU A 120 10.36 -20.99 30.68
C LEU A 120 9.02 -20.29 30.96
N THR A 121 8.40 -20.54 32.12
CA THR A 121 7.18 -19.84 32.53
C THR A 121 7.41 -18.35 32.69
N LEU A 122 8.45 -17.96 33.42
CA LEU A 122 8.80 -16.53 33.56
C LEU A 122 9.16 -15.87 32.24
N LYS A 123 9.90 -16.58 31.37
CA LYS A 123 10.24 -16.10 30.03
C LYS A 123 8.99 -15.87 29.20
N LEU A 124 8.04 -16.81 29.19
CA LEU A 124 6.78 -16.68 28.45
C LEU A 124 5.92 -15.52 28.97
N GLN A 125 5.82 -15.37 30.32
CA GLN A 125 5.09 -14.26 30.93
C GLN A 125 5.69 -12.91 30.52
N ARG A 126 7.02 -12.76 30.62
CA ARG A 126 7.72 -11.53 30.23
C ARG A 126 7.49 -11.18 28.77
N ILE A 127 7.65 -12.15 27.88
CA ILE A 127 7.45 -11.95 26.43
C ILE A 127 6.00 -11.54 26.16
N THR A 128 5.03 -12.23 26.76
CA THR A 128 3.61 -11.93 26.57
C THR A 128 3.25 -10.52 27.06
N SER A 129 3.76 -10.12 28.23
CA SER A 129 3.54 -8.79 28.79
C SER A 129 4.12 -7.69 27.89
N ASN A 130 5.37 -7.87 27.42
CA ASN A 130 6.00 -6.93 26.50
C ASN A 130 5.22 -6.81 25.21
N MET A 131 4.82 -7.93 24.60
CA MET A 131 4.05 -7.92 23.34
C MET A 131 2.68 -7.22 23.49
N ILE A 132 2.02 -7.30 24.65
CA ILE A 132 0.77 -6.57 24.88
C ILE A 132 0.99 -5.06 24.89
N ILE A 133 2.08 -4.61 25.50
CA ILE A 133 2.44 -3.18 25.56
C ILE A 133 2.84 -2.68 24.18
N GLU A 134 3.76 -3.39 23.54
CA GLU A 134 4.28 -3.03 22.21
C GLU A 134 3.20 -3.04 21.14
N ARG A 135 2.23 -3.98 21.23
CA ARG A 135 1.10 -4.04 20.29
C ARG A 135 0.33 -2.73 20.22
N LYS A 136 0.03 -2.09 21.35
CA LYS A 136 -0.71 -0.82 21.37
C LYS A 136 0.06 0.28 20.67
N GLN A 137 1.34 0.40 20.95
CA GLN A 137 2.22 1.39 20.33
C GLN A 137 2.35 1.13 18.83
N TRP A 138 2.57 -0.13 18.44
CA TRP A 138 2.71 -0.53 17.05
C TRP A 138 1.46 -0.24 16.22
N ILE A 139 0.25 -0.58 16.72
CA ILE A 139 -1.01 -0.31 16.02
C ILE A 139 -1.20 1.19 15.83
N SER A 140 -1.00 2.01 16.86
CA SER A 140 -1.16 3.47 16.79
C SER A 140 -0.18 4.08 15.78
N TRP A 141 1.07 3.66 15.82
CA TRP A 141 2.10 4.10 14.86
C TRP A 141 1.77 3.65 13.44
N TYR A 142 1.36 2.41 13.25
CA TYR A 142 0.99 1.84 11.96
C TYR A 142 -0.18 2.60 11.31
N GLU A 143 -1.23 2.88 12.06
CA GLU A 143 -2.40 3.63 11.57
C GLU A 143 -2.02 5.06 11.16
N GLU A 144 -1.22 5.74 11.96
CA GLU A 144 -0.77 7.11 11.66
C GLU A 144 0.16 7.14 10.45
N TRP A 145 1.08 6.17 10.36
CA TRP A 145 2.00 6.05 9.23
C TRP A 145 1.26 5.80 7.91
N ILE A 146 0.35 4.83 7.86
CA ILE A 146 -0.48 4.56 6.67
C ILE A 146 -1.28 5.79 6.28
N ARG A 147 -1.96 6.40 7.24
CA ARG A 147 -2.77 7.59 7.00
C ARG A 147 -1.94 8.73 6.40
N SER A 148 -0.78 8.98 6.97
CA SER A 148 0.14 10.02 6.50
C SER A 148 0.66 9.73 5.09
N SER A 149 1.10 8.51 4.83
CA SER A 149 1.62 8.08 3.52
C SER A 149 0.56 8.19 2.42
N ILE A 150 -0.66 7.68 2.67
CA ILE A 150 -1.78 7.78 1.71
C ILE A 150 -2.17 9.24 1.48
N LYS A 151 -2.23 10.04 2.53
CA LYS A 151 -2.55 11.47 2.43
C LYS A 151 -1.51 12.21 1.58
N GLU A 152 -0.24 12.01 1.85
CA GLU A 152 0.83 12.67 1.10
C GLU A 152 0.83 12.23 -0.37
N PHE A 153 0.77 10.94 -0.64
CA PHE A 153 0.63 10.38 -1.98
C PHE A 153 -0.55 11.01 -2.73
N THR A 154 -1.74 11.05 -2.11
CA THR A 154 -2.95 11.58 -2.75
C THR A 154 -2.83 13.07 -3.06
N LEU A 155 -2.32 13.88 -2.12
CA LEU A 155 -2.15 15.31 -2.31
C LEU A 155 -1.14 15.61 -3.43
N ARG A 156 -0.01 14.91 -3.46
CA ARG A 156 1.00 15.06 -4.52
C ARG A 156 0.44 14.64 -5.88
N LYS A 157 -0.28 13.53 -5.93
CA LYS A 157 -0.92 13.05 -7.17
C LYS A 157 -1.88 14.10 -7.73
N ILE A 158 -2.77 14.64 -6.90
CA ILE A 158 -3.71 15.70 -7.30
C ILE A 158 -2.97 16.94 -7.81
N GLU A 159 -1.91 17.36 -7.12
CA GLU A 159 -1.12 18.54 -7.52
C GLU A 159 -0.54 18.38 -8.93
N TYR A 160 0.12 17.25 -9.19
CA TYR A 160 0.76 17.01 -10.49
C TYR A 160 -0.25 16.74 -11.62
N GLU A 161 -1.35 16.04 -11.35
CA GLU A 161 -2.42 15.87 -12.35
C GLU A 161 -3.06 17.23 -12.72
N ARG A 162 -3.22 18.15 -11.78
CA ARG A 162 -3.66 19.50 -12.07
C ARG A 162 -2.66 20.29 -12.94
N LYS A 163 -1.36 20.12 -12.68
CA LYS A 163 -0.31 20.72 -13.54
C LYS A 163 -0.38 20.18 -14.97
N LYS A 164 -0.54 18.87 -15.15
CA LYS A 164 -0.73 18.26 -16.49
C LYS A 164 -1.97 18.80 -17.19
N LEU A 165 -3.10 18.85 -16.48
CA LEU A 165 -4.34 19.40 -17.02
C LEU A 165 -4.13 20.83 -17.50
N THR A 166 -3.50 21.68 -16.70
CA THR A 166 -3.22 23.08 -17.06
C THR A 166 -2.35 23.18 -18.32
N LEU A 167 -1.35 22.31 -18.49
CA LEU A 167 -0.53 22.26 -19.71
C LEU A 167 -1.34 21.86 -20.93
N LEU A 168 -2.19 20.85 -20.82
CA LEU A 168 -3.03 20.38 -21.92
C LEU A 168 -4.12 21.40 -22.29
N GLU A 169 -4.69 22.12 -21.33
CA GLU A 169 -5.66 23.18 -21.60
C GLU A 169 -5.07 24.36 -22.41
N ARG A 170 -3.78 24.63 -22.26
CA ARG A 170 -3.10 25.68 -23.07
C ARG A 170 -3.13 25.38 -24.57
N VAL A 171 -3.12 24.10 -24.96
CA VAL A 171 -3.17 23.70 -26.37
C VAL A 171 -4.59 23.56 -26.89
N ARG A 172 -5.55 23.35 -25.99
CA ARG A 172 -6.95 23.14 -26.38
C ARG A 172 -7.51 24.23 -27.30
N SER A 173 -7.16 25.50 -27.05
CA SER A 173 -7.60 26.62 -27.88
C SER A 173 -6.94 26.60 -29.26
N ASP A 174 -5.67 26.21 -29.33
CA ASP A 174 -4.91 26.17 -30.58
C ASP A 174 -5.38 25.01 -31.47
N ILE A 175 -5.67 23.84 -30.87
CA ILE A 175 -6.27 22.69 -31.58
C ILE A 175 -7.64 23.06 -32.14
N ARG A 176 -8.47 23.76 -31.36
CA ARG A 176 -9.80 24.19 -31.82
C ARG A 176 -9.75 25.18 -32.96
N LYS A 177 -8.76 26.09 -33.00
CA LYS A 177 -8.57 27.04 -34.10
C LYS A 177 -8.07 26.34 -35.37
N ALA A 178 -7.23 25.29 -35.23
CA ALA A 178 -6.72 24.51 -36.35
C ALA A 178 -7.75 23.52 -36.91
N ASP A 179 -8.81 23.21 -36.20
CA ASP A 179 -9.90 22.34 -36.65
C ASP A 179 -10.95 23.17 -37.42
N GLU A 180 -10.63 23.51 -38.65
CA GLU A 180 -11.50 24.30 -39.55
C GLU A 180 -12.87 23.65 -39.81
N ASN A 181 -12.94 22.31 -39.71
CA ASN A 181 -14.18 21.54 -39.89
C ASN A 181 -14.98 21.39 -38.60
N GLY A 182 -14.47 21.84 -37.48
CA GLY A 182 -15.14 21.86 -36.17
C GLY A 182 -15.59 20.48 -35.67
N GLY A 183 -14.89 19.39 -36.07
CA GLY A 183 -15.26 17.99 -35.74
C GLY A 183 -15.41 17.75 -34.26
N LEU A 184 -14.44 18.16 -33.46
CA LEU A 184 -14.47 18.04 -31.99
C LEU A 184 -15.50 18.98 -31.33
N SER A 185 -15.78 20.14 -31.92
CA SER A 185 -16.80 21.06 -31.40
C SER A 185 -18.23 20.62 -31.74
N ARG A 186 -18.41 19.78 -32.76
CA ARG A 186 -19.69 19.19 -33.15
C ARG A 186 -20.12 18.07 -32.18
N LEU A 187 -19.20 17.24 -31.71
CA LEU A 187 -19.48 16.18 -30.73
C LEU A 187 -20.12 16.73 -29.43
N GLY A 188 -19.68 17.89 -28.95
CA GLY A 188 -20.28 18.56 -27.80
C GLY A 188 -21.66 19.15 -28.03
N ARG A 189 -21.98 19.57 -29.27
CA ARG A 189 -23.28 20.20 -29.60
C ARG A 189 -24.39 19.18 -29.87
N HIS A 190 -24.07 18.01 -30.40
CA HIS A 190 -25.06 16.94 -30.62
C HIS A 190 -25.57 16.33 -29.33
N ALA A 191 -24.75 16.30 -28.26
CA ALA A 191 -25.18 15.80 -26.94
C ALA A 191 -26.22 16.73 -26.26
N VAL A 192 -26.22 18.03 -26.55
CA VAL A 192 -27.18 18.99 -25.98
C VAL A 192 -28.46 19.13 -26.81
N SER A 193 -28.39 18.86 -28.13
CA SER A 193 -29.55 18.98 -29.02
C SER A 193 -30.55 17.84 -28.89
N ASN A 194 -30.13 16.66 -28.50
CA ASN A 194 -31.05 15.50 -28.35
C ASN A 194 -31.89 15.51 -27.06
N ASN A 195 -31.55 16.37 -26.10
CA ASN A 195 -32.32 16.43 -24.85
C ASN A 195 -33.48 17.46 -24.88
N ASN A 196 -33.60 18.30 -25.94
CA ASN A 196 -34.64 19.32 -26.05
C ASN A 196 -35.72 19.00 -27.05
N SER A 197 -35.72 17.88 -27.75
CA SER A 197 -36.75 17.53 -28.76
C SER A 197 -37.81 16.54 -28.28
N ASP A 198 -37.75 16.03 -27.05
CA ASP A 198 -38.72 15.04 -26.56
C ASP A 198 -39.73 15.54 -25.53
N THR A 199 -39.79 16.90 -25.29
CA THR A 199 -40.71 17.43 -24.27
C THR A 199 -41.82 18.31 -24.82
N SER A 200 -42.09 18.33 -26.15
CA SER A 200 -43.15 19.22 -26.69
C SER A 200 -44.21 18.53 -27.60
N GLN A 201 -44.44 17.24 -27.45
CA GLN A 201 -45.56 16.55 -28.14
C GLN A 201 -46.36 15.66 -27.21
N THR A 202 -46.97 16.22 -26.17
CA THR A 202 -48.17 15.61 -25.57
C THR A 202 -48.92 16.66 -24.75
N LEU A 203 -49.64 17.57 -25.39
CA LEU A 203 -50.80 18.27 -24.80
C LEU A 203 -51.56 19.02 -25.90
N LYS A 204 -52.29 18.31 -26.77
CA LYS A 204 -53.51 18.76 -27.47
C LYS A 204 -54.31 17.57 -27.96
N GLY A 205 -55.45 17.39 -27.37
CA GLY A 205 -56.48 16.44 -27.85
C GLY A 205 -57.37 15.94 -26.73
N ASP A 206 -58.50 16.65 -26.62
CA ASP A 206 -59.77 16.30 -25.98
C ASP A 206 -59.86 16.25 -24.48
#